data_673cbd4ad751372bcad765e28b3e2b55
#
_entry.id   673cbd4ad751372bcad765e28b3e2b55
#
_cell.length_a   1.000
_cell.length_b   1.000
_cell.length_c   1.000
_cell.angle_alpha   90.00
_cell.angle_beta   90.00
_cell.angle_gamma   90.00
#
_symmetry.space_group_name_H-M   'P 1'
#
loop_
_entity.id
_entity.type
_entity.pdbx_description
1 polymer ?
#
loop_
_entity_poly.entity_id
_entity_poly.type
_entity_poly.pdbx_seq_one_letter_code
_entity_poly.pdbx_strand_id
1 'polypeptide(L)'
;GRGRIECAFFGETYSEYAQLLVRDRLLVIQGGLREDSFSGGFALKANRCWDYAQVCARHAQRVALRLDLRVPGTWQRVNALLDKQRPGQTPLRLDLLVPGAAGMVDINGSHSVRVDADLAGALRATPGVRTVKVQLGKPWAH
;
A
#
# COMPACT_ATOMS: atom_id res chain seq x y z
N GLY A 1 0.01 2.15 11.37
CA GLY A 1 -0.15 1.42 12.60
C GLY A 1 0.51 2.08 13.79
N ARG A 2 0.06 1.71 14.96
CA ARG A 2 0.57 2.27 16.21
C ARG A 2 1.47 1.28 16.97
N GLY A 3 1.61 0.07 16.45
CA GLY A 3 2.44 -0.93 17.07
C GLY A 3 3.89 -0.80 16.67
N ARG A 4 4.77 -1.35 17.50
CA ARG A 4 6.18 -1.50 17.20
C ARG A 4 6.59 -2.94 17.39
N ILE A 5 7.44 -3.40 16.49
CA ILE A 5 8.12 -4.68 16.63
C ILE A 5 9.59 -4.48 16.26
N GLU A 6 10.47 -5.05 17.04
CA GLU A 6 11.88 -5.06 16.71
C GLU A 6 12.15 -6.10 15.66
N CYS A 7 12.86 -5.70 14.60
CA CYS A 7 13.25 -6.58 13.51
C CYS A 7 14.76 -6.76 13.53
N ALA A 8 15.21 -8.01 13.49
CA ALA A 8 16.63 -8.33 13.51
C ALA A 8 17.05 -8.95 12.17
N PHE A 9 18.12 -8.43 11.60
CA PHE A 9 18.76 -8.93 10.40
C PHE A 9 20.14 -9.46 10.78
N PHE A 10 20.39 -10.74 10.54
CA PHE A 10 21.65 -11.38 10.93
C PHE A 10 22.48 -11.83 9.73
N GLY A 11 23.80 -11.72 9.85
CA GLY A 11 24.76 -12.30 8.92
C GLY A 11 24.50 -11.96 7.46
N GLU A 12 24.29 -12.97 6.65
CA GLU A 12 24.07 -12.83 5.21
C GLU A 12 22.78 -12.08 4.89
N THR A 13 21.75 -12.24 5.70
CA THR A 13 20.50 -11.52 5.53
C THR A 13 20.74 -10.01 5.67
N TYR A 14 21.51 -9.59 6.65
CA TYR A 14 21.87 -8.18 6.78
C TYR A 14 22.65 -7.68 5.56
N SER A 15 23.64 -8.44 5.11
CA SER A 15 24.44 -8.06 3.94
C SER A 15 23.61 -7.93 2.68
N GLU A 16 22.65 -8.84 2.48
CA GLU A 16 21.78 -8.85 1.32
C GLU A 16 20.86 -7.63 1.26
N TYR A 17 20.31 -7.21 2.40
CA TYR A 17 19.28 -6.17 2.44
C TYR A 17 19.76 -4.84 3.03
N ALA A 18 21.05 -4.69 3.33
CA ALA A 18 21.58 -3.49 3.97
C ALA A 18 21.24 -2.20 3.24
N GLN A 19 21.18 -2.22 1.90
CA GLN A 19 20.86 -1.05 1.09
C GLN A 19 19.40 -0.60 1.27
N LEU A 20 18.51 -1.50 1.66
CA LEU A 20 17.11 -1.19 1.93
C LEU A 20 16.88 -0.66 3.35
N LEU A 21 17.80 -0.95 4.28
CA LEU A 21 17.66 -0.61 5.70
C LEU A 21 18.08 0.84 5.95
N VAL A 22 17.34 1.75 5.34
CA VAL A 22 17.55 3.19 5.43
C VAL A 22 16.41 3.80 6.23
N ARG A 23 16.74 4.77 7.07
CA ARG A 23 15.76 5.46 7.91
C ARG A 23 14.62 6.02 7.09
N ASP A 24 13.40 5.91 7.62
CA ASP A 24 12.14 6.41 7.04
C ASP A 24 11.74 5.74 5.71
N ARG A 25 12.40 4.66 5.32
CA ARG A 25 12.00 3.88 4.17
C ARG A 25 10.94 2.85 4.57
N LEU A 26 9.88 2.75 3.78
CA LEU A 26 8.84 1.74 3.99
C LEU A 26 9.28 0.41 3.38
N LEU A 27 9.17 -0.65 4.18
CA LEU A 27 9.62 -1.98 3.80
C LEU A 27 8.53 -3.01 4.06
N VAL A 28 8.54 -4.07 3.26
CA VAL A 28 7.82 -5.31 3.54
C VAL A 28 8.84 -6.34 4.02
N ILE A 29 8.61 -6.92 5.19
CA ILE A 29 9.54 -7.86 5.80
C ILE A 29 8.83 -9.18 6.07
N GLN A 30 9.45 -10.27 5.63
CA GLN A 30 9.04 -11.62 5.95
C GLN A 30 10.06 -12.23 6.92
N GLY A 31 9.56 -12.87 7.97
CA GLY A 31 10.42 -13.51 8.94
C GLY A 31 9.66 -14.31 9.97
N GLY A 32 10.38 -14.90 10.90
CA GLY A 32 9.84 -15.65 12.03
C GLY A 32 9.73 -14.77 13.27
N LEU A 33 8.62 -14.89 13.97
CA LEU A 33 8.44 -14.26 15.29
C LEU A 33 9.13 -15.12 16.36
N ARG A 34 9.79 -14.44 17.28
CA ARG A 34 10.34 -15.09 18.48
C ARG A 34 10.12 -14.21 19.69
N GLU A 35 10.08 -14.84 20.85
CA GLU A 35 9.97 -14.14 22.11
C GLU A 35 11.27 -13.41 22.43
N ASP A 36 11.14 -12.17 22.85
CA ASP A 36 12.26 -11.39 23.34
C ASP A 36 12.25 -11.42 24.87
N SER A 37 13.19 -12.14 25.46
CA SER A 37 13.28 -12.30 26.91
C SER A 37 13.63 -11.00 27.65
N PHE A 38 14.20 -10.02 26.96
CA PHE A 38 14.57 -8.75 27.58
C PHE A 38 13.40 -7.77 27.66
N SER A 39 12.58 -7.71 26.62
CA SER A 39 11.45 -6.77 26.57
C SER A 39 10.13 -7.39 27.00
N GLY A 40 10.07 -8.72 27.13
CA GLY A 40 8.83 -9.44 27.40
C GLY A 40 7.86 -9.50 26.24
N GLY A 41 8.27 -9.04 25.07
CA GLY A 41 7.47 -9.03 23.85
C GLY A 41 8.01 -9.98 22.79
N PHE A 42 7.70 -9.67 21.53
CA PHE A 42 8.13 -10.44 20.38
C PHE A 42 9.09 -9.64 19.52
N ALA A 43 10.02 -10.33 18.90
CA ALA A 43 10.90 -9.77 17.86
C ALA A 43 10.73 -10.56 16.56
N LEU A 44 10.94 -9.92 15.44
CA LEU A 44 10.90 -10.53 14.13
C LEU A 44 12.34 -10.80 13.67
N LYS A 45 12.66 -12.06 13.39
CA LYS A 45 13.90 -12.42 12.72
C LYS A 45 13.63 -12.36 11.21
N ALA A 46 14.19 -11.37 10.53
CA ALA A 46 13.94 -11.15 9.12
C ALA A 46 14.63 -12.20 8.26
N ASN A 47 13.91 -12.74 7.30
CA ASN A 47 14.42 -13.65 6.27
C ASN A 47 14.47 -12.97 4.91
N ARG A 48 13.45 -12.19 4.57
CA ARG A 48 13.35 -11.44 3.32
C ARG A 48 12.85 -10.03 3.57
N CYS A 49 13.29 -9.13 2.73
CA CYS A 49 12.89 -7.73 2.81
C CYS A 49 12.69 -7.18 1.40
N TRP A 50 11.65 -6.39 1.22
CA TRP A 50 11.35 -5.70 -0.04
C TRP A 50 11.08 -4.23 0.21
N ASP A 51 11.44 -3.41 -0.76
CA ASP A 51 11.01 -2.03 -0.77
C ASP A 51 9.49 -1.97 -1.02
N TYR A 52 8.75 -1.29 -0.16
CA TYR A 52 7.29 -1.18 -0.25
C TYR A 52 6.86 -0.62 -1.62
N ALA A 53 7.55 0.39 -2.14
CA ALA A 53 7.22 0.95 -3.45
C ALA A 53 7.34 -0.08 -4.57
N GLN A 54 8.36 -0.94 -4.51
CA GLN A 54 8.52 -2.02 -5.49
C GLN A 54 7.44 -3.09 -5.35
N VAL A 55 7.04 -3.42 -4.12
CA VAL A 55 5.94 -4.36 -3.88
C VAL A 55 4.64 -3.81 -4.46
N CYS A 56 4.35 -2.53 -4.23
CA CYS A 56 3.18 -1.89 -4.83
C CYS A 56 3.21 -1.94 -6.36
N ALA A 57 4.36 -1.64 -6.96
CA ALA A 57 4.49 -1.61 -8.41
C ALA A 57 4.32 -2.99 -9.06
N ARG A 58 4.78 -4.05 -8.39
CA ARG A 58 4.82 -5.41 -8.97
C ARG A 58 3.69 -6.31 -8.48
N HIS A 59 3.18 -6.09 -7.28
CA HIS A 59 2.28 -7.02 -6.60
C HIS A 59 0.96 -6.39 -6.19
N ALA A 60 0.69 -5.15 -6.56
CA ALA A 60 -0.60 -4.55 -6.31
C ALA A 60 -1.67 -5.25 -7.15
N GLN A 61 -2.64 -5.86 -6.49
CA GLN A 61 -3.74 -6.57 -7.13
C GLN A 61 -4.93 -5.67 -7.40
N ARG A 62 -5.14 -4.67 -6.55
CA ARG A 62 -6.25 -3.73 -6.66
C ARG A 62 -6.04 -2.55 -5.73
N VAL A 63 -6.52 -1.39 -6.15
CA VAL A 63 -6.67 -0.23 -5.28
C VAL A 63 -8.16 -0.04 -5.00
N ALA A 64 -8.55 -0.08 -3.74
CA ALA A 64 -9.92 0.15 -3.32
C ALA A 64 -10.04 1.54 -2.69
N LEU A 65 -10.92 2.35 -3.23
CA LEU A 65 -11.18 3.72 -2.78
C LEU A 65 -12.63 3.84 -2.32
N ARG A 66 -12.83 4.48 -1.18
CA ARG A 66 -14.16 4.93 -0.77
C ARG A 66 -14.23 6.44 -0.96
N LEU A 67 -15.13 6.89 -1.80
CA LEU A 67 -15.26 8.29 -2.18
C LEU A 67 -16.61 8.85 -1.75
N ASP A 68 -16.59 10.02 -1.12
CA ASP A 68 -17.80 10.76 -0.80
C ASP A 68 -18.04 11.81 -1.90
N LEU A 69 -18.92 11.49 -2.84
CA LEU A 69 -19.22 12.36 -3.96
C LEU A 69 -20.15 13.51 -3.58
N ARG A 70 -20.65 13.54 -2.35
CA ARG A 70 -21.39 14.69 -1.81
C ARG A 70 -20.45 15.87 -1.54
N VAL A 71 -19.15 15.59 -1.36
CA VAL A 71 -18.14 16.64 -1.27
C VAL A 71 -17.86 17.16 -2.67
N PRO A 72 -18.05 18.46 -2.95
CA PRO A 72 -17.86 18.99 -4.31
C PRO A 72 -16.43 18.79 -4.82
N GLY A 73 -16.31 18.37 -6.06
CA GLY A 73 -15.03 18.23 -6.75
C GLY A 73 -14.23 16.99 -6.39
N THR A 74 -14.78 16.05 -5.58
CA THR A 74 -14.06 14.82 -5.19
C THR A 74 -13.60 14.03 -6.40
N TRP A 75 -14.51 13.73 -7.33
CA TRP A 75 -14.15 12.90 -8.49
C TRP A 75 -13.11 13.59 -9.38
N GLN A 76 -13.25 14.88 -9.62
CA GLN A 76 -12.32 15.62 -10.46
C GLN A 76 -10.89 15.58 -9.89
N ARG A 77 -10.76 15.74 -8.57
CA ARG A 77 -9.46 15.69 -7.91
C ARG A 77 -8.86 14.28 -7.94
N VAL A 78 -9.67 13.28 -7.64
CA VAL A 78 -9.25 11.87 -7.66
C VAL A 78 -8.84 11.47 -9.07
N ASN A 79 -9.68 11.78 -10.06
CA ASN A 79 -9.40 11.42 -11.45
C ASN A 79 -8.12 12.08 -11.97
N ALA A 80 -7.83 13.31 -11.57
CA ALA A 80 -6.59 13.98 -11.96
C ALA A 80 -5.35 13.25 -11.42
N LEU A 81 -5.42 12.71 -10.19
CA LEU A 81 -4.32 11.92 -9.63
C LEU A 81 -4.19 10.57 -10.35
N LEU A 82 -5.31 9.92 -10.64
CA LEU A 82 -5.30 8.62 -11.33
C LEU A 82 -4.81 8.74 -12.77
N ASP A 83 -5.17 9.80 -13.48
CA ASP A 83 -4.73 10.02 -14.87
C ASP A 83 -3.22 10.11 -15.00
N LYS A 84 -2.53 10.67 -14.01
CA LYS A 84 -1.08 10.72 -14.00
C LYS A 84 -0.43 9.34 -13.92
N GLN A 85 -1.18 8.35 -13.45
CA GLN A 85 -0.71 6.98 -13.26
C GLN A 85 -1.20 6.02 -14.34
N ARG A 86 -1.87 6.52 -15.36
CA ARG A 86 -2.32 5.70 -16.50
C ARG A 86 -1.37 5.85 -17.67
N PRO A 87 -1.18 4.78 -18.46
CA PRO A 87 -1.72 3.45 -18.25
C PRO A 87 -0.96 2.66 -17.18
N GLY A 88 -1.62 1.64 -16.63
CA GLY A 88 -1.04 0.74 -15.65
C GLY A 88 -1.71 -0.61 -15.67
N GLN A 89 -1.37 -1.46 -14.71
CA GLN A 89 -1.87 -2.83 -14.64
C GLN A 89 -2.77 -3.09 -13.44
N THR A 90 -2.88 -2.14 -12.52
CA THR A 90 -3.64 -2.34 -11.29
C THR A 90 -5.06 -1.81 -11.44
N PRO A 91 -6.09 -2.67 -11.33
CA PRO A 91 -7.47 -2.25 -11.37
C PRO A 91 -7.87 -1.51 -10.10
N LEU A 92 -8.96 -0.77 -10.21
CA LEU A 92 -9.51 0.03 -9.13
C LEU A 92 -10.90 -0.48 -8.76
N ARG A 93 -11.24 -0.41 -7.48
CA ARG A 93 -12.61 -0.54 -7.00
C ARG A 93 -13.01 0.73 -6.27
N LEU A 94 -14.12 1.31 -6.69
CA LEU A 94 -14.64 2.54 -6.11
C LEU A 94 -15.93 2.24 -5.37
N ASP A 95 -15.97 2.53 -4.06
CA ASP A 95 -17.19 2.61 -3.28
C ASP A 95 -17.61 4.07 -3.25
N LEU A 96 -18.76 4.37 -3.81
CA LEU A 96 -19.22 5.73 -4.01
C LEU A 96 -20.38 6.05 -3.07
N LEU A 97 -20.26 7.13 -2.30
CA LEU A 97 -21.38 7.73 -1.57
C LEU A 97 -21.92 8.90 -2.39
N VAL A 98 -23.19 8.83 -2.75
CA VAL A 98 -23.91 9.89 -3.42
C VAL A 98 -25.11 10.29 -2.57
N PRO A 99 -25.79 11.43 -2.83
CA PRO A 99 -26.98 11.79 -2.06
C PRO A 99 -28.05 10.70 -2.14
N GLY A 100 -28.41 10.13 -0.97
CA GLY A 100 -29.45 9.12 -0.85
C GLY A 100 -29.11 7.71 -1.32
N ALA A 101 -27.85 7.43 -1.71
CA ALA A 101 -27.47 6.12 -2.22
C ALA A 101 -26.00 5.82 -2.04
N ALA A 102 -25.63 4.57 -2.30
CA ALA A 102 -24.25 4.12 -2.39
C ALA A 102 -24.13 3.15 -3.56
N GLY A 103 -22.96 3.10 -4.16
CA GLY A 103 -22.70 2.20 -5.29
C GLY A 103 -21.26 1.75 -5.32
N MET A 104 -21.00 0.73 -6.14
CA MET A 104 -19.68 0.18 -6.34
C MET A 104 -19.37 0.11 -7.82
N VAL A 105 -18.16 0.54 -8.20
CA VAL A 105 -17.71 0.51 -9.59
C VAL A 105 -16.33 -0.13 -9.65
N ASP A 106 -16.15 -1.09 -10.55
CA ASP A 106 -14.85 -1.66 -10.85
C ASP A 106 -14.30 -1.01 -12.13
N ILE A 107 -13.06 -0.56 -12.06
CA ILE A 107 -12.34 0.04 -13.17
C ILE A 107 -11.13 -0.82 -13.49
N ASN A 108 -11.04 -1.30 -14.72
CA ASN A 108 -9.98 -2.21 -15.14
C ASN A 108 -9.56 -1.91 -16.59
N GLY A 109 -8.74 -2.80 -17.16
CA GLY A 109 -8.27 -2.67 -18.54
C GLY A 109 -7.44 -1.41 -18.76
N SER A 110 -7.78 -0.66 -19.80
CA SER A 110 -7.04 0.54 -20.19
C SER A 110 -7.11 1.69 -19.15
N HIS A 111 -8.03 1.60 -18.20
CA HIS A 111 -8.17 2.59 -17.12
C HIS A 111 -7.49 2.17 -15.82
N SER A 112 -6.81 1.04 -15.82
CA SER A 112 -5.97 0.61 -14.70
C SER A 112 -4.80 1.56 -14.50
N VAL A 113 -4.25 1.59 -13.28
CA VAL A 113 -3.21 2.55 -12.89
C VAL A 113 -1.92 1.86 -12.49
N ARG A 114 -0.83 2.61 -12.51
CA ARG A 114 0.41 2.25 -11.84
C ARG A 114 0.33 2.71 -10.39
N VAL A 115 0.71 1.85 -9.47
CA VAL A 115 0.71 2.19 -8.05
C VAL A 115 2.15 2.49 -7.66
N ASP A 116 2.43 3.74 -7.30
CA ASP A 116 3.71 4.15 -6.73
C ASP A 116 3.56 4.50 -5.25
N ALA A 117 4.67 4.83 -4.61
CA ALA A 117 4.68 5.13 -3.18
C ALA A 117 3.86 6.38 -2.81
N ASP A 118 3.70 7.31 -3.75
CA ASP A 118 3.08 8.61 -3.48
C ASP A 118 1.58 8.61 -3.74
N LEU A 119 1.09 7.71 -4.60
CA LEU A 119 -0.31 7.70 -5.02
C LEU A 119 -1.28 7.55 -3.84
N ALA A 120 -1.04 6.56 -2.98
CA ALA A 120 -1.94 6.32 -1.84
C ALA A 120 -1.95 7.51 -0.88
N GLY A 121 -0.79 8.11 -0.61
CA GLY A 121 -0.69 9.29 0.23
C GLY A 121 -1.42 10.50 -0.36
N ALA A 122 -1.24 10.74 -1.65
CA ALA A 122 -1.91 11.83 -2.35
C ALA A 122 -3.43 11.65 -2.36
N LEU A 123 -3.90 10.42 -2.57
CA LEU A 123 -5.33 10.10 -2.52
C LEU A 123 -5.91 10.32 -1.11
N ARG A 124 -5.20 9.85 -0.08
CA ARG A 124 -5.66 10.03 1.32
C ARG A 124 -5.74 11.50 1.72
N ALA A 125 -4.90 12.35 1.14
CA ALA A 125 -4.91 13.79 1.41
C ALA A 125 -6.01 14.53 0.63
N THR A 126 -6.70 13.87 -0.27
CA THR A 126 -7.72 14.50 -1.14
C THR A 126 -9.05 14.64 -0.38
N PRO A 127 -9.64 15.84 -0.33
CA PRO A 127 -10.98 16.02 0.25
C PRO A 127 -12.02 15.15 -0.46
N GLY A 128 -12.85 14.45 0.34
CA GLY A 128 -13.86 13.52 -0.16
C GLY A 128 -13.40 12.09 -0.26
N VAL A 129 -12.11 11.81 -0.16
CA VAL A 129 -11.59 10.44 -0.08
C VAL A 129 -11.68 9.95 1.35
N ARG A 130 -12.48 8.91 1.60
CA ARG A 130 -12.72 8.36 2.93
C ARG A 130 -11.69 7.30 3.31
N THR A 131 -11.42 6.35 2.40
CA THR A 131 -10.43 5.30 2.62
C THR A 131 -9.68 5.01 1.32
N VAL A 132 -8.42 4.61 1.48
CA VAL A 132 -7.57 4.12 0.41
C VAL A 132 -6.93 2.82 0.88
N LYS A 133 -7.16 1.72 0.15
CA LYS A 133 -6.54 0.43 0.45
C LYS A 133 -5.88 -0.11 -0.81
N VAL A 134 -4.60 -0.41 -0.71
CA VAL A 134 -3.88 -1.11 -1.77
C VAL A 134 -3.82 -2.58 -1.37
N GLN A 135 -4.50 -3.44 -2.13
CA GLN A 135 -4.45 -4.88 -1.92
C GLN A 135 -3.21 -5.43 -2.60
N LEU A 136 -2.32 -6.00 -1.83
CA LEU A 136 -1.06 -6.53 -2.31
C LEU A 136 -1.13 -8.05 -2.44
N GLY A 137 -0.57 -8.58 -3.52
CA GLY A 137 -0.21 -9.97 -3.59
C GLY A 137 0.97 -10.26 -2.68
N LYS A 138 1.25 -11.53 -2.47
CA LYS A 138 2.37 -11.96 -1.63
C LYS A 138 3.63 -12.03 -2.48
N PRO A 139 4.64 -11.17 -2.27
CA PRO A 139 5.85 -11.18 -3.09
C PRO A 139 6.66 -12.48 -2.99
N TRP A 140 6.37 -13.29 -1.96
CA TRP A 140 7.02 -14.58 -1.73
C TRP A 140 6.24 -15.78 -2.28
N ALA A 141 5.13 -15.56 -2.96
CA ALA A 141 4.17 -16.62 -3.30
C ALA A 141 4.39 -17.27 -4.67
N HIS A 142 5.63 -17.27 -5.19
CA HIS A 142 5.97 -17.98 -6.45
C HIS A 142 7.35 -18.55 -6.47
#